data_cc4db665ab7fa9556ea50ca2e1e8dadb
#
_entry.id   cc4db665ab7fa9556ea50ca2e1e8dadb
#
_cell.length_a   1.000
_cell.length_b   1.000
_cell.length_c   1.000
_cell.angle_alpha   90.00
_cell.angle_beta   90.00
_cell.angle_gamma   90.00
#
_symmetry.space_group_name_H-M   'P 1'
#
loop_
_entity.id
_entity.type
_entity.pdbx_description
1 polymer ?
#
loop_
_entity_poly.entity_id
_entity_poly.type
_entity_poly.pdbx_seq_one_letter_code
_entity_poly.pdbx_strand_id
1 'polypeptide(L)'
;MAITIDVNVGDTILGGRFKNKKIKVKEIGKDEHGMPTINGKKVVNFRISPKNEIKERVDFYDTAKQIVKKAGLKSKVVFAKRKGTKADYNVDSDTIYIEPTSDFKDFLVTVFHEIDHAKDAQKFGKKKYKDRYEMEMNKAVARGGDAHDDNYFEKKAERFGRKMAKDYLKINRKNIYKWKN
;
A
#
# COMPACT_ATOMS: atom_id res chain seq x y z
N MET A 1 38.48 -16.55 -4.42
CA MET A 1 37.74 -15.26 -4.38
C MET A 1 37.20 -15.05 -2.97
N ALA A 2 37.48 -13.90 -2.34
CA ALA A 2 36.89 -13.57 -1.04
C ALA A 2 35.46 -13.04 -1.28
N ILE A 3 34.47 -13.64 -0.64
CA ILE A 3 33.10 -13.13 -0.67
C ILE A 3 33.01 -12.03 0.39
N THR A 4 32.89 -10.79 -0.05
CA THR A 4 32.64 -9.66 0.84
C THR A 4 31.14 -9.55 1.11
N ILE A 5 30.76 -9.64 2.38
CA ILE A 5 29.36 -9.50 2.82
C ILE A 5 29.22 -8.10 3.40
N ASP A 6 28.48 -7.23 2.70
CA ASP A 6 28.26 -5.84 3.15
C ASP A 6 27.07 -5.77 4.11
N VAL A 7 27.33 -6.12 5.39
CA VAL A 7 26.37 -6.06 6.49
C VAL A 7 27.04 -5.39 7.68
N ASN A 8 26.36 -4.44 8.33
CA ASN A 8 26.86 -3.76 9.53
C ASN A 8 25.93 -3.99 10.73
N VAL A 9 26.46 -3.79 11.93
CA VAL A 9 25.64 -3.75 13.15
C VAL A 9 24.60 -2.64 13.01
N GLY A 10 23.36 -2.95 13.34
CA GLY A 10 22.21 -2.05 13.14
C GLY A 10 21.42 -2.31 11.84
N ASP A 11 21.99 -3.03 10.88
CA ASP A 11 21.24 -3.42 9.67
C ASP A 11 20.12 -4.41 9.99
N THR A 12 19.17 -4.53 9.05
CA THR A 12 18.11 -5.53 9.13
C THR A 12 18.31 -6.57 8.04
N ILE A 13 18.34 -7.84 8.42
CA ILE A 13 18.47 -8.99 7.52
C ILE A 13 17.25 -9.90 7.64
N LEU A 14 17.08 -10.81 6.70
CA LEU A 14 16.00 -11.79 6.72
C LEU A 14 16.50 -13.15 7.20
N GLY A 15 15.82 -13.74 8.17
CA GLY A 15 16.15 -15.03 8.76
C GLY A 15 14.91 -15.86 9.09
N GLY A 16 15.10 -16.94 9.86
CA GLY A 16 14.08 -17.93 10.16
C GLY A 16 13.97 -19.00 9.08
N ARG A 17 13.09 -20.00 9.29
CA ARG A 17 12.97 -21.20 8.43
C ARG A 17 12.79 -20.84 6.94
N PHE A 18 12.00 -19.81 6.63
CA PHE A 18 11.73 -19.34 5.25
C PHE A 18 12.51 -18.10 4.87
N LYS A 19 13.49 -17.65 5.70
CA LYS A 19 14.32 -16.46 5.47
C LYS A 19 13.50 -15.19 5.15
N ASN A 20 12.34 -15.03 5.77
CA ASN A 20 11.45 -13.87 5.59
C ASN A 20 11.18 -13.09 6.89
N LYS A 21 11.69 -13.56 8.04
CA LYS A 21 11.59 -12.86 9.31
C LYS A 21 12.67 -11.78 9.39
N LYS A 22 12.26 -10.52 9.59
CA LYS A 22 13.19 -9.41 9.82
C LYS A 22 13.94 -9.61 11.13
N ILE A 23 15.27 -9.54 11.08
CA ILE A 23 16.16 -9.69 12.23
C ILE A 23 17.13 -8.52 12.21
N LYS A 24 17.22 -7.80 13.34
CA LYS A 24 18.20 -6.72 13.50
C LYS A 24 19.58 -7.32 13.79
N VAL A 25 20.59 -6.87 13.07
CA VAL A 25 21.99 -7.24 13.31
C VAL A 25 22.45 -6.55 14.59
N LYS A 26 22.75 -7.33 15.62
CA LYS A 26 23.26 -6.84 16.91
C LYS A 26 24.77 -7.00 17.00
N GLU A 27 25.29 -8.07 16.40
CA GLU A 27 26.72 -8.38 16.39
C GLU A 27 27.11 -9.13 15.11
N ILE A 28 28.37 -8.96 14.72
CA ILE A 28 29.01 -9.68 13.61
C ILE A 28 30.28 -10.29 14.17
N GLY A 29 30.48 -11.59 13.99
CA GLY A 29 31.61 -12.34 14.53
C GLY A 29 32.05 -13.45 13.59
N LYS A 30 32.87 -14.34 14.10
CA LYS A 30 33.31 -15.59 13.43
C LYS A 30 33.09 -16.76 14.35
N ASP A 31 32.80 -17.93 13.78
CA ASP A 31 32.74 -19.19 14.53
C ASP A 31 34.15 -19.78 14.72
N GLU A 32 34.23 -20.93 15.40
CA GLU A 32 35.48 -21.65 15.67
C GLU A 32 36.26 -22.07 14.41
N HIS A 33 35.58 -22.11 13.26
CA HIS A 33 36.18 -22.41 11.98
C HIS A 33 36.50 -21.14 11.15
N GLY A 34 36.37 -19.96 11.76
CA GLY A 34 36.62 -18.67 11.09
C GLY A 34 35.50 -18.22 10.14
N MET A 35 34.38 -18.94 10.08
CA MET A 35 33.24 -18.57 9.24
C MET A 35 32.45 -17.39 9.83
N PRO A 36 32.00 -16.44 9.00
CA PRO A 36 31.28 -15.27 9.49
C PRO A 36 29.94 -15.66 10.12
N THR A 37 29.63 -15.00 11.24
CA THR A 37 28.37 -15.16 11.98
C THR A 37 27.68 -13.82 12.17
N ILE A 38 26.36 -13.85 12.28
CA ILE A 38 25.51 -12.71 12.64
C ILE A 38 24.62 -13.14 13.79
N ASN A 39 24.67 -12.38 14.89
CA ASN A 39 23.96 -12.71 16.12
C ASN A 39 24.26 -14.16 16.58
N GLY A 40 25.51 -14.60 16.51
CA GLY A 40 25.96 -15.95 16.87
C GLY A 40 25.55 -17.07 15.92
N LYS A 41 24.92 -16.78 14.77
CA LYS A 41 24.48 -17.79 13.79
C LYS A 41 25.20 -17.62 12.47
N LYS A 42 25.53 -18.76 11.82
CA LYS A 42 26.21 -18.77 10.52
C LYS A 42 25.47 -17.90 9.49
N VAL A 43 26.20 -17.14 8.70
CA VAL A 43 25.64 -16.20 7.68
C VAL A 43 24.73 -16.90 6.68
N VAL A 44 25.02 -18.16 6.33
CA VAL A 44 24.18 -18.97 5.42
C VAL A 44 22.73 -19.17 5.90
N ASN A 45 22.46 -18.96 7.18
CA ASN A 45 21.12 -19.04 7.77
C ASN A 45 20.25 -17.81 7.48
N PHE A 46 20.82 -16.78 6.86
CA PHE A 46 20.14 -15.55 6.57
C PHE A 46 20.02 -15.30 5.07
N ARG A 47 19.05 -14.51 4.69
CA ARG A 47 18.99 -13.85 3.38
C ARG A 47 19.47 -12.42 3.58
N ILE A 48 20.67 -12.16 3.09
CA ILE A 48 21.24 -10.82 3.05
C ILE A 48 20.84 -10.25 1.70
N SER A 49 19.90 -9.31 1.72
CA SER A 49 19.58 -8.57 0.50
C SER A 49 20.60 -7.45 0.34
N PRO A 50 21.05 -7.11 -0.88
CA PRO A 50 21.86 -5.92 -1.10
C PRO A 50 21.26 -4.71 -0.40
N LYS A 51 22.11 -3.83 0.18
CA LYS A 51 21.64 -2.64 0.94
C LYS A 51 20.57 -1.82 0.21
N ASN A 52 20.52 -1.92 -1.12
CA ASN A 52 19.53 -1.26 -1.96
C ASN A 52 18.18 -1.99 -2.06
N GLU A 53 18.08 -3.27 -1.63
CA GLU A 53 16.84 -4.05 -1.66
C GLU A 53 16.13 -4.19 -0.31
N ILE A 54 16.83 -3.88 0.80
CA ILE A 54 16.19 -3.71 2.13
C ILE A 54 15.67 -2.26 2.29
N LYS A 55 15.53 -1.54 1.21
CA LYS A 55 14.64 -0.39 1.20
C LYS A 55 13.29 -0.92 1.65
N GLU A 56 12.81 -0.38 2.77
CA GLU A 56 11.48 -0.68 3.28
C GLU A 56 10.55 -0.84 2.08
N ARG A 57 10.15 -2.08 1.74
CA ARG A 57 9.02 -2.26 0.82
C ARG A 57 7.93 -1.45 1.44
N VAL A 58 7.45 -0.42 0.73
CA VAL A 58 6.26 0.29 1.18
C VAL A 58 5.27 -0.82 1.46
N ASP A 59 4.95 -1.00 2.72
CA ASP A 59 3.85 -1.85 3.07
C ASP A 59 2.61 -1.10 2.59
N PHE A 60 2.16 -1.43 1.40
CA PHE A 60 0.98 -0.80 0.79
C PHE A 60 -0.22 -0.91 1.73
N TYR A 61 -0.31 -2.00 2.48
CA TYR A 61 -1.37 -2.21 3.44
C TYR A 61 -1.29 -1.23 4.61
N ASP A 62 -0.13 -1.10 5.23
CA ASP A 62 0.07 -0.13 6.30
C ASP A 62 -0.05 1.31 5.79
N THR A 63 0.42 1.58 4.57
CA THR A 63 0.24 2.88 3.92
C THR A 63 -1.23 3.21 3.71
N ALA A 64 -2.03 2.28 3.16
CA ALA A 64 -3.46 2.49 2.96
C ALA A 64 -4.18 2.75 4.28
N LYS A 65 -3.91 1.96 5.33
CA LYS A 65 -4.47 2.18 6.67
C LYS A 65 -4.14 3.56 7.23
N GLN A 66 -2.88 3.99 7.09
CA GLN A 66 -2.46 5.31 7.57
C GLN A 66 -3.16 6.44 6.81
N ILE A 67 -3.32 6.31 5.48
CA ILE A 67 -4.02 7.30 4.65
C ILE A 67 -5.49 7.36 5.05
N VAL A 68 -6.18 6.23 5.19
CA VAL A 68 -7.59 6.14 5.62
C VAL A 68 -7.76 6.79 6.99
N LYS A 69 -6.89 6.45 7.96
CA LYS A 69 -6.90 7.07 9.30
C LYS A 69 -6.68 8.58 9.25
N LYS A 70 -5.70 9.06 8.47
CA LYS A 70 -5.43 10.51 8.29
C LYS A 70 -6.58 11.23 7.59
N ALA A 71 -7.36 10.53 6.77
CA ALA A 71 -8.58 11.07 6.15
C ALA A 71 -9.76 11.22 7.13
N GLY A 72 -9.60 10.79 8.39
CA GLY A 72 -10.64 10.82 9.42
C GLY A 72 -11.68 9.70 9.30
N LEU A 73 -11.37 8.65 8.52
CA LEU A 73 -12.28 7.52 8.30
C LEU A 73 -11.98 6.37 9.27
N LYS A 74 -13.02 5.61 9.60
CA LYS A 74 -12.95 4.37 10.41
C LYS A 74 -13.08 3.12 9.54
N SER A 75 -13.18 3.29 8.23
CA SER A 75 -13.33 2.21 7.25
C SER A 75 -12.22 1.17 7.36
N LYS A 76 -12.59 -0.09 7.27
CA LYS A 76 -11.63 -1.20 7.21
C LYS A 76 -10.92 -1.18 5.87
N VAL A 77 -9.65 -1.60 5.87
CA VAL A 77 -8.87 -1.80 4.63
C VAL A 77 -8.56 -3.28 4.50
N VAL A 78 -8.88 -3.86 3.35
CA VAL A 78 -8.66 -5.28 3.05
C VAL A 78 -7.96 -5.39 1.69
N PHE A 79 -6.84 -6.13 1.66
CA PHE A 79 -6.19 -6.47 0.41
C PHE A 79 -6.74 -7.79 -0.09
N ALA A 80 -7.53 -7.73 -1.15
CA ALA A 80 -8.13 -8.90 -1.77
C ALA A 80 -8.34 -8.68 -3.27
N LYS A 81 -8.13 -9.73 -4.05
CA LYS A 81 -8.49 -9.73 -5.45
C LYS A 81 -10.01 -9.78 -5.58
N ARG A 82 -10.60 -8.82 -6.28
CA ARG A 82 -12.04 -8.81 -6.60
C ARG A 82 -12.24 -8.89 -8.12
N LYS A 83 -13.25 -9.63 -8.53
CA LYS A 83 -13.53 -9.83 -9.96
C LYS A 83 -13.95 -8.50 -10.59
N GLY A 84 -13.20 -8.04 -11.59
CA GLY A 84 -13.56 -6.92 -12.43
C GLY A 84 -13.19 -5.52 -11.93
N THR A 85 -12.63 -5.38 -10.73
CA THR A 85 -12.24 -4.06 -10.18
C THR A 85 -10.87 -4.10 -9.51
N LYS A 86 -10.11 -3.00 -9.60
CA LYS A 86 -8.84 -2.83 -8.88
C LYS A 86 -9.05 -2.49 -7.40
N ALA A 87 -10.17 -1.87 -7.08
CA ALA A 87 -10.60 -1.56 -5.73
C ALA A 87 -12.12 -1.39 -5.69
N ASP A 88 -12.68 -1.34 -4.48
CA ASP A 88 -14.10 -1.17 -4.25
C ASP A 88 -14.35 -0.73 -2.80
N TYR A 89 -15.17 0.29 -2.61
CA TYR A 89 -15.68 0.66 -1.30
C TYR A 89 -17.05 0.02 -1.06
N ASN A 90 -17.09 -0.93 -0.16
CA ASN A 90 -18.36 -1.53 0.25
C ASN A 90 -19.01 -0.68 1.36
N VAL A 91 -20.10 -0.02 0.99
CA VAL A 91 -20.84 0.91 1.87
C VAL A 91 -21.44 0.21 3.08
N ASP A 92 -21.95 -1.02 2.91
CA ASP A 92 -22.64 -1.75 3.98
C ASP A 92 -21.69 -2.17 5.09
N SER A 93 -20.52 -2.71 4.73
CA SER A 93 -19.52 -3.16 5.67
C SER A 93 -18.52 -2.06 6.07
N ASP A 94 -18.60 -0.87 5.47
CA ASP A 94 -17.63 0.23 5.60
C ASP A 94 -16.20 -0.27 5.40
N THR A 95 -15.97 -0.91 4.23
CA THR A 95 -14.70 -1.58 3.94
C THR A 95 -14.19 -1.16 2.57
N ILE A 96 -12.93 -0.72 2.53
CA ILE A 96 -12.18 -0.44 1.31
C ILE A 96 -11.40 -1.70 0.94
N TYR A 97 -11.72 -2.30 -0.20
CA TYR A 97 -10.99 -3.42 -0.79
C TYR A 97 -10.02 -2.90 -1.84
N ILE A 98 -8.78 -3.40 -1.83
CA ILE A 98 -7.73 -2.99 -2.76
C ILE A 98 -7.08 -4.24 -3.34
N GLU A 99 -6.96 -4.33 -4.66
CA GLU A 99 -6.18 -5.37 -5.30
C GLU A 99 -4.68 -5.07 -5.15
N PRO A 100 -3.85 -6.07 -4.79
CA PRO A 100 -2.40 -5.89 -4.75
C PRO A 100 -1.87 -5.42 -6.11
N THR A 101 -1.09 -4.35 -6.11
CA THR A 101 -0.41 -3.80 -7.29
C THR A 101 1.07 -3.59 -6.99
N SER A 102 1.90 -3.54 -8.02
CA SER A 102 3.33 -3.23 -7.91
C SER A 102 3.62 -1.74 -8.14
N ASP A 103 2.68 -0.98 -8.74
CA ASP A 103 2.85 0.44 -8.97
C ASP A 103 2.31 1.27 -7.80
N PHE A 104 3.21 2.01 -7.14
CA PHE A 104 2.87 2.80 -5.96
C PHE A 104 2.01 4.02 -6.28
N LYS A 105 2.16 4.62 -7.45
CA LYS A 105 1.36 5.78 -7.85
C LYS A 105 -0.07 5.35 -8.15
N ASP A 106 -0.25 4.29 -8.91
CA ASP A 106 -1.58 3.72 -9.19
C ASP A 106 -2.27 3.27 -7.90
N PHE A 107 -1.53 2.62 -7.00
CA PHE A 107 -2.01 2.29 -5.66
C PHE A 107 -2.54 3.52 -4.92
N LEU A 108 -1.79 4.62 -4.89
CA LEU A 108 -2.23 5.84 -4.21
C LEU A 108 -3.49 6.44 -4.84
N VAL A 109 -3.56 6.50 -6.17
CA VAL A 109 -4.76 6.98 -6.89
C VAL A 109 -5.97 6.14 -6.48
N THR A 110 -5.82 4.83 -6.51
CA THR A 110 -6.87 3.87 -6.14
C THR A 110 -7.32 4.05 -4.69
N VAL A 111 -6.39 4.12 -3.73
CA VAL A 111 -6.72 4.31 -2.31
C VAL A 111 -7.48 5.62 -2.09
N PHE A 112 -7.04 6.73 -2.70
CA PHE A 112 -7.71 8.00 -2.53
C PHE A 112 -9.07 8.05 -3.25
N HIS A 113 -9.25 7.33 -4.35
CA HIS A 113 -10.53 7.17 -5.02
C HIS A 113 -11.56 6.56 -4.06
N GLU A 114 -11.24 5.41 -3.44
CA GLU A 114 -12.13 4.74 -2.49
C GLU A 114 -12.39 5.58 -1.22
N ILE A 115 -11.41 6.36 -0.80
CA ILE A 115 -11.57 7.31 0.31
C ILE A 115 -12.62 8.38 -0.01
N ASP A 116 -12.71 8.86 -1.25
CA ASP A 116 -13.72 9.85 -1.64
C ASP A 116 -15.14 9.27 -1.54
N HIS A 117 -15.33 8.03 -1.99
CA HIS A 117 -16.60 7.30 -1.80
C HIS A 117 -16.94 7.12 -0.33
N ALA A 118 -15.98 6.68 0.49
CA ALA A 118 -16.18 6.50 1.93
C ALA A 118 -16.54 7.82 2.63
N LYS A 119 -15.92 8.94 2.25
CA LYS A 119 -16.25 10.28 2.75
C LYS A 119 -17.66 10.71 2.39
N ASP A 120 -18.07 10.46 1.17
CA ASP A 120 -19.44 10.78 0.73
C ASP A 120 -20.46 9.92 1.45
N ALA A 121 -20.20 8.63 1.64
CA ALA A 121 -21.06 7.74 2.42
C ALA A 121 -21.16 8.17 3.89
N GLN A 122 -20.05 8.62 4.50
CA GLN A 122 -20.05 9.16 5.85
C GLN A 122 -20.81 10.48 5.95
N LYS A 123 -20.64 11.37 4.96
CA LYS A 123 -21.28 12.70 4.91
C LYS A 123 -22.79 12.60 4.72
N PHE A 124 -23.26 11.77 3.82
CA PHE A 124 -24.67 11.68 3.46
C PHE A 124 -25.42 10.61 4.26
N GLY A 125 -24.73 9.68 4.87
CA GLY A 125 -25.25 8.43 5.41
C GLY A 125 -25.40 7.36 4.32
N LYS A 126 -25.22 6.09 4.71
CA LYS A 126 -25.11 4.94 3.79
C LYS A 126 -26.27 4.87 2.81
N LYS A 127 -27.51 4.93 3.30
CA LYS A 127 -28.72 4.84 2.44
C LYS A 127 -28.74 5.97 1.41
N LYS A 128 -28.63 7.21 1.88
CA LYS A 128 -28.72 8.39 1.01
C LYS A 128 -27.58 8.45 -0.01
N TYR A 129 -26.39 7.95 0.36
CA TYR A 129 -25.30 7.82 -0.59
C TYR A 129 -25.64 6.83 -1.70
N LYS A 130 -26.14 5.63 -1.36
CA LYS A 130 -26.57 4.61 -2.33
C LYS A 130 -27.64 5.16 -3.27
N ASP A 131 -28.69 5.76 -2.72
CA ASP A 131 -29.79 6.33 -3.51
C ASP A 131 -29.28 7.38 -4.52
N ARG A 132 -28.33 8.24 -4.08
CA ARG A 132 -27.72 9.24 -4.96
C ARG A 132 -26.79 8.65 -6.00
N TYR A 133 -26.00 7.66 -5.62
CA TYR A 133 -25.10 6.97 -6.55
C TYR A 133 -25.90 6.30 -7.66
N GLU A 134 -26.96 5.58 -7.32
CA GLU A 134 -27.87 4.94 -8.27
C GLU A 134 -28.58 5.99 -9.17
N MET A 135 -29.02 7.11 -8.60
CA MET A 135 -29.60 8.19 -9.38
C MET A 135 -28.62 8.75 -10.42
N GLU A 136 -27.36 8.97 -10.07
CA GLU A 136 -26.33 9.45 -11.00
C GLU A 136 -25.95 8.39 -12.04
N MET A 137 -25.94 7.11 -11.66
CA MET A 137 -25.78 5.99 -12.59
C MET A 137 -26.88 6.00 -13.66
N ASN A 138 -28.15 6.08 -13.24
CA ASN A 138 -29.30 6.15 -14.15
C ASN A 138 -29.26 7.37 -15.07
N LYS A 139 -28.80 8.54 -14.56
CA LYS A 139 -28.59 9.74 -15.38
C LYS A 139 -27.49 9.56 -16.42
N ALA A 140 -26.39 8.87 -16.08
CA ALA A 140 -25.32 8.57 -17.02
C ALA A 140 -25.83 7.72 -18.18
N VAL A 141 -26.54 6.62 -17.86
CA VAL A 141 -27.16 5.73 -18.86
C VAL A 141 -28.19 6.47 -19.72
N ALA A 142 -29.06 7.30 -19.13
CA ALA A 142 -30.06 8.07 -19.87
C ALA A 142 -29.46 9.06 -20.87
N ARG A 143 -28.18 9.48 -20.67
CA ARG A 143 -27.42 10.31 -21.61
C ARG A 143 -26.61 9.51 -22.63
N GLY A 144 -26.76 8.18 -22.65
CA GLY A 144 -26.02 7.28 -23.54
C GLY A 144 -24.59 6.98 -23.08
N GLY A 145 -24.25 7.33 -21.85
CA GLY A 145 -22.95 7.06 -21.23
C GLY A 145 -22.89 5.72 -20.48
N ASP A 146 -21.70 5.39 -19.99
CA ASP A 146 -21.49 4.23 -19.14
C ASP A 146 -21.99 4.47 -17.71
N ALA A 147 -22.62 3.47 -17.11
CA ALA A 147 -23.21 3.55 -15.78
C ALA A 147 -22.20 3.84 -14.66
N HIS A 148 -20.98 3.35 -14.82
CA HIS A 148 -19.89 3.55 -13.87
C HIS A 148 -18.99 4.73 -14.30
N ASP A 149 -18.38 4.66 -15.48
CA ASP A 149 -17.38 5.64 -15.91
C ASP A 149 -17.95 7.05 -16.09
N ASP A 150 -19.24 7.17 -16.45
CA ASP A 150 -19.93 8.45 -16.60
C ASP A 150 -20.71 8.90 -15.35
N ASN A 151 -20.68 8.11 -14.27
CA ASN A 151 -21.27 8.47 -13.01
C ASN A 151 -20.53 9.69 -12.39
N TYR A 152 -21.31 10.63 -11.87
CA TYR A 152 -20.76 11.83 -11.22
C TYR A 152 -19.81 11.48 -10.04
N PHE A 153 -20.17 10.52 -9.21
CA PHE A 153 -19.35 10.13 -8.05
C PHE A 153 -18.03 9.51 -8.49
N GLU A 154 -18.02 8.70 -9.53
CA GLU A 154 -16.81 8.10 -10.09
C GLU A 154 -15.87 9.17 -10.68
N LYS A 155 -16.40 10.06 -11.51
CA LYS A 155 -15.63 11.19 -12.06
C LYS A 155 -15.07 12.10 -10.98
N LYS A 156 -15.81 12.29 -9.90
CA LYS A 156 -15.36 13.07 -8.73
C LYS A 156 -14.24 12.33 -8.00
N ALA A 157 -14.43 11.05 -7.69
CA ALA A 157 -13.48 10.22 -6.98
C ALA A 157 -12.18 10.06 -7.77
N GLU A 158 -12.24 9.89 -9.10
CA GLU A 158 -11.06 9.82 -9.94
C GLU A 158 -10.23 11.12 -9.91
N ARG A 159 -10.88 12.28 -10.02
CA ARG A 159 -10.19 13.58 -9.89
C ARG A 159 -9.57 13.78 -8.52
N PHE A 160 -10.29 13.39 -7.47
CA PHE A 160 -9.80 13.46 -6.10
C PHE A 160 -8.60 12.53 -5.91
N GLY A 161 -8.69 11.28 -6.36
CA GLY A 161 -7.63 10.29 -6.28
C GLY A 161 -6.34 10.77 -6.93
N ARG A 162 -6.42 11.24 -8.19
CA ARG A 162 -5.26 11.77 -8.93
C ARG A 162 -4.62 12.97 -8.24
N LYS A 163 -5.44 13.91 -7.74
CA LYS A 163 -4.94 15.09 -7.02
C LYS A 163 -4.22 14.70 -5.74
N MET A 164 -4.88 13.92 -4.90
CA MET A 164 -4.34 13.52 -3.58
C MET A 164 -3.09 12.65 -3.71
N ALA A 165 -3.04 11.75 -4.69
CA ALA A 165 -1.85 10.96 -4.97
C ALA A 165 -0.66 11.87 -5.36
N LYS A 166 -0.88 12.86 -6.21
CA LYS A 166 0.15 13.85 -6.59
C LYS A 166 0.66 14.62 -5.38
N ASP A 167 -0.26 15.09 -4.52
CA ASP A 167 0.09 15.86 -3.32
C ASP A 167 0.84 14.97 -2.30
N TYR A 168 0.39 13.73 -2.09
CA TYR A 168 1.07 12.77 -1.25
C TYR A 168 2.51 12.50 -1.71
N LEU A 169 2.69 12.25 -3.01
CA LEU A 169 4.01 12.03 -3.61
C LEU A 169 4.90 13.27 -3.46
N LYS A 170 4.36 14.49 -3.62
CA LYS A 170 5.11 15.73 -3.46
C LYS A 170 5.60 15.92 -2.02
N ILE A 171 4.72 15.72 -1.03
CA ILE A 171 5.05 15.87 0.40
C ILE A 171 6.07 14.82 0.85
N ASN A 172 5.91 13.58 0.37
CA ASN A 172 6.77 12.47 0.75
C ASN A 172 7.97 12.27 -0.18
N ARG A 173 8.26 13.23 -1.07
CA ARG A 173 9.30 13.13 -2.10
C ARG A 173 10.66 12.75 -1.53
N LYS A 174 11.08 13.34 -0.41
CA LYS A 174 12.35 13.01 0.26
C LYS A 174 12.40 11.55 0.75
N ASN A 175 11.28 11.02 1.19
CA ASN A 175 11.19 9.63 1.64
C ASN A 175 11.10 8.66 0.45
N ILE A 176 10.46 9.05 -0.64
CA ILE A 176 10.27 8.24 -1.86
C ILE A 176 11.57 8.21 -2.70
N TYR A 177 12.37 9.28 -2.74
CA TYR A 177 13.67 9.27 -3.42
C TYR A 177 14.71 8.37 -2.72
N LYS A 178 14.58 8.13 -1.42
CA LYS A 178 15.30 7.02 -0.76
C LYS A 178 14.90 5.63 -1.30
N TRP A 179 13.90 5.54 -2.15
CA TRP A 179 13.30 4.33 -2.71
C TRP A 179 13.71 4.06 -4.16
N LYS A 180 14.24 5.05 -4.88
CA LYS A 180 14.62 4.94 -6.29
C LYS A 180 16.13 4.86 -6.55
N ASN A 181 16.98 5.04 -5.50
CA ASN A 181 18.44 4.96 -5.63
C ASN A 181 18.93 3.79 -4.76
#